data_142f1cc414c9c0b15ff5039d7d051bb7
#
_entry.id   142f1cc414c9c0b15ff5039d7d051bb7
#
_cell.length_a   1.000
_cell.length_b   1.000
_cell.length_c   1.000
_cell.angle_alpha   90.00
_cell.angle_beta   90.00
_cell.angle_gamma   90.00
#
_symmetry.space_group_name_H-M   'P 1'
#
loop_
_entity.id
_entity.type
_entity.pdbx_description
1 polymer ?
#
loop_
_entity_poly.entity_id
_entity_poly.type
_entity_poly.pdbx_seq_one_letter_code
_entity_poly.pdbx_strand_id
1 'polypeptide(L)'
;MKRFILSLLVLTAVSCLANVTNLTISINGIRSNKGKILIMIKSVSSDATYKQMNEVTCDSCNFVFNDVKDGTYKLSAFHDENGNYNIDKDEKGIPTEGFVLKTITVTDSKASTHEAIKLELFYPLTIK
;
A
#
# COMPACT_ATOMS: atom_id res chain seq x y z
N MET A 1 -24.04 -25.43 -56.02
CA MET A 1 -22.96 -25.47 -55.03
C MET A 1 -23.15 -24.31 -54.06
N LYS A 2 -23.49 -24.61 -52.86
CA LYS A 2 -23.60 -23.60 -51.81
C LYS A 2 -22.21 -23.46 -51.16
N ARG A 3 -21.59 -22.33 -51.37
CA ARG A 3 -20.35 -21.99 -50.65
C ARG A 3 -20.75 -21.39 -49.30
N PHE A 4 -20.50 -22.13 -48.25
CA PHE A 4 -20.62 -21.59 -46.92
C PHE A 4 -19.37 -20.74 -46.66
N ILE A 5 -19.54 -19.43 -46.72
CA ILE A 5 -18.54 -18.51 -46.21
C ILE A 5 -18.72 -18.54 -44.70
N LEU A 6 -17.88 -19.34 -44.04
CA LEU A 6 -17.79 -19.28 -42.58
C LEU A 6 -17.12 -17.94 -42.26
N SER A 7 -17.92 -16.93 -42.04
CA SER A 7 -17.45 -15.70 -41.45
C SER A 7 -16.95 -16.03 -40.06
N LEU A 8 -15.66 -16.29 -39.95
CA LEU A 8 -15.00 -16.41 -38.66
C LEU A 8 -15.01 -15.01 -38.04
N LEU A 9 -16.04 -14.77 -37.23
CA LEU A 9 -16.09 -13.59 -36.39
C LEU A 9 -14.96 -13.75 -35.36
N VAL A 10 -13.77 -13.26 -35.68
CA VAL A 10 -12.70 -13.15 -34.71
C VAL A 10 -13.16 -12.07 -33.74
N LEU A 11 -13.80 -12.49 -32.66
CA LEU A 11 -14.05 -11.63 -31.53
C LEU A 11 -12.68 -11.37 -30.88
N THR A 12 -12.00 -10.35 -31.36
CA THR A 12 -10.85 -9.82 -30.63
C THR A 12 -11.42 -9.23 -29.34
N ALA A 13 -11.45 -10.03 -28.30
CA ALA A 13 -11.64 -9.50 -26.98
C ALA A 13 -10.44 -8.59 -26.70
N VAL A 14 -10.63 -7.29 -26.91
CA VAL A 14 -9.72 -6.30 -26.38
C VAL A 14 -9.91 -6.37 -24.87
N SER A 15 -9.16 -7.25 -24.21
CA SER A 15 -9.04 -7.19 -22.77
C SER A 15 -8.38 -5.85 -22.46
N CYS A 16 -9.19 -4.91 -21.99
CA CYS A 16 -8.68 -3.70 -21.40
C CYS A 16 -7.96 -4.12 -20.12
N LEU A 17 -6.66 -4.49 -20.25
CA LEU A 17 -5.82 -4.74 -19.10
C LEU A 17 -5.64 -3.41 -18.40
N ALA A 18 -6.35 -3.23 -17.28
CA ALA A 18 -6.03 -2.15 -16.37
C ALA A 18 -4.56 -2.28 -16.00
N ASN A 19 -3.78 -1.22 -16.19
CA ASN A 19 -2.39 -1.21 -15.80
C ASN A 19 -2.29 -1.43 -14.29
N VAL A 20 -1.68 -2.54 -13.89
CA VAL A 20 -1.49 -2.92 -12.50
C VAL A 20 -0.02 -3.11 -12.22
N THR A 21 0.40 -2.79 -11.02
CA THR A 21 1.79 -2.85 -10.59
C THR A 21 1.88 -3.56 -9.24
N ASN A 22 2.93 -4.32 -9.06
CA ASN A 22 3.28 -4.84 -7.73
C ASN A 22 4.10 -3.77 -7.01
N LEU A 23 3.57 -3.33 -5.89
CA LEU A 23 4.13 -2.24 -5.11
C LEU A 23 4.78 -2.78 -3.86
N THR A 24 6.07 -2.52 -3.69
CA THR A 24 6.81 -2.89 -2.49
C THR A 24 7.06 -1.65 -1.63
N ILE A 25 6.71 -1.75 -0.36
CA ILE A 25 6.89 -0.66 0.61
C ILE A 25 7.69 -1.20 1.79
N SER A 26 8.78 -0.51 2.13
CA SER A 26 9.61 -0.82 3.28
C SER A 26 9.40 0.23 4.37
N ILE A 27 8.94 -0.21 5.52
CA ILE A 27 8.77 0.65 6.69
C ILE A 27 9.97 0.44 7.61
N ASN A 28 10.71 1.51 7.88
CA ASN A 28 11.93 1.49 8.68
C ASN A 28 11.77 2.33 9.94
N GLY A 29 12.76 2.28 10.81
CA GLY A 29 12.76 3.08 12.04
C GLY A 29 11.81 2.58 13.11
N ILE A 30 11.51 1.28 13.13
CA ILE A 30 10.62 0.67 14.12
C ILE A 30 11.37 0.59 15.47
N ARG A 31 10.82 1.22 16.51
CA ARG A 31 11.51 1.37 17.79
C ARG A 31 11.45 0.16 18.72
N SER A 32 10.51 -0.76 18.50
CA SER A 32 10.35 -1.94 19.36
C SER A 32 9.80 -3.11 18.57
N ASN A 33 10.03 -4.33 19.06
CA ASN A 33 9.51 -5.56 18.46
C ASN A 33 8.10 -5.91 18.95
N LYS A 34 7.40 -4.97 19.56
CA LYS A 34 6.05 -5.19 20.09
C LYS A 34 5.01 -4.89 19.02
N GLY A 35 3.95 -5.67 19.01
CA GLY A 35 2.78 -5.40 18.18
C GLY A 35 2.98 -5.61 16.70
N LYS A 36 2.32 -4.80 15.91
CA LYS A 36 2.22 -4.94 14.45
C LYS A 36 2.39 -3.60 13.75
N ILE A 37 2.79 -3.66 12.49
CA ILE A 37 2.69 -2.51 11.59
C ILE A 37 1.44 -2.69 10.75
N LEU A 38 0.57 -1.71 10.77
CA LEU A 38 -0.62 -1.64 9.92
C LEU A 38 -0.37 -0.61 8.84
N ILE A 39 -0.67 -0.99 7.60
CA ILE A 39 -0.48 -0.12 6.44
C ILE A 39 -1.74 -0.11 5.58
N MET A 40 -2.08 1.08 5.09
CA MET A 40 -3.20 1.28 4.18
C MET A 40 -2.79 2.23 3.07
N ILE A 41 -3.13 1.88 1.83
CA ILE A 41 -3.09 2.81 0.71
C ILE A 41 -4.51 2.99 0.19
N LYS A 42 -4.93 4.24 0.05
CA LYS A 42 -6.27 4.59 -0.40
C LYS A 42 -6.19 5.52 -1.60
N SER A 43 -6.91 5.18 -2.66
CA SER A 43 -6.98 6.01 -3.86
C SER A 43 -7.59 7.38 -3.53
N VAL A 44 -7.04 8.45 -4.13
CA VAL A 44 -7.59 9.81 -4.02
C VAL A 44 -8.74 10.04 -4.99
N SER A 45 -8.87 9.21 -6.03
CA SER A 45 -9.85 9.38 -7.11
C SER A 45 -10.93 8.30 -7.15
N SER A 46 -10.78 7.23 -6.35
CA SER A 46 -11.73 6.12 -6.30
C SER A 46 -11.82 5.57 -4.88
N ASP A 47 -12.67 4.56 -4.67
CA ASP A 47 -12.80 3.89 -3.37
C ASP A 47 -11.80 2.74 -3.18
N ALA A 48 -10.86 2.55 -4.12
CA ALA A 48 -9.88 1.50 -4.04
C ALA A 48 -9.00 1.67 -2.78
N THR A 49 -8.97 0.65 -1.96
CA THR A 49 -8.22 0.63 -0.70
C THR A 49 -7.53 -0.71 -0.54
N TYR A 50 -6.25 -0.68 -0.19
CA TYR A 50 -5.44 -1.87 0.05
C TYR A 50 -4.91 -1.79 1.46
N LYS A 51 -5.04 -2.87 2.23
CA LYS A 51 -4.62 -2.92 3.63
C LYS A 51 -3.80 -4.17 3.88
N GLN A 52 -2.77 -4.04 4.68
CA GLN A 52 -1.99 -5.17 5.20
C GLN A 52 -1.55 -4.90 6.63
N MET A 53 -1.22 -5.96 7.36
CA MET A 53 -0.58 -5.88 8.66
C MET A 53 0.43 -7.00 8.80
N ASN A 54 1.56 -6.71 9.42
CA ASN A 54 2.60 -7.67 9.72
C ASN A 54 3.06 -7.52 11.17
N GLU A 55 3.37 -8.63 11.81
CA GLU A 55 4.02 -8.60 13.11
C GLU A 55 5.43 -8.03 13.00
N VAL A 56 5.83 -7.28 14.01
CA VAL A 56 7.17 -6.70 14.06
C VAL A 56 8.15 -7.76 14.53
N THR A 57 9.17 -8.05 13.70
CA THR A 57 10.22 -9.00 14.03
C THR A 57 11.62 -8.35 14.08
N CYS A 58 11.75 -7.15 13.52
CA CYS A 58 13.00 -6.38 13.50
C CYS A 58 12.68 -4.89 13.33
N ASP A 59 13.70 -4.07 13.11
CA ASP A 59 13.56 -2.62 12.97
C ASP A 59 12.97 -2.16 11.62
N SER A 60 12.70 -3.09 10.71
CA SER A 60 12.06 -2.81 9.43
C SER A 60 11.01 -3.86 9.10
N CYS A 61 10.05 -3.47 8.27
CA CYS A 61 8.96 -4.34 7.85
C CYS A 61 8.65 -4.06 6.37
N ASN A 62 8.56 -5.13 5.56
CA ASN A 62 8.29 -5.01 4.14
C ASN A 62 6.87 -5.45 3.81
N PHE A 63 6.22 -4.70 2.93
CA PHE A 63 4.88 -5.00 2.45
C PHE A 63 4.91 -5.07 0.92
N VAL A 64 4.24 -6.07 0.36
CA VAL A 64 4.05 -6.20 -1.07
C VAL A 64 2.55 -6.17 -1.36
N PHE A 65 2.13 -5.18 -2.13
CA PHE A 65 0.76 -5.09 -2.64
C PHE A 65 0.78 -5.51 -4.11
N ASN A 66 0.05 -6.57 -4.43
CA ASN A 66 -0.04 -7.07 -5.79
C ASN A 66 -1.22 -6.41 -6.52
N ASP A 67 -1.05 -6.22 -7.83
CA ASP A 67 -2.12 -5.76 -8.71
C ASP A 67 -2.70 -4.39 -8.29
N VAL A 68 -1.86 -3.46 -7.89
CA VAL A 68 -2.26 -2.09 -7.58
C VAL A 68 -2.48 -1.33 -8.88
N LYS A 69 -3.66 -0.77 -9.07
CA LYS A 69 -3.99 0.01 -10.25
C LYS A 69 -3.23 1.33 -10.28
N ASP A 70 -2.93 1.83 -11.48
CA ASP A 70 -2.33 3.14 -11.64
C ASP A 70 -3.19 4.22 -10.99
N GLY A 71 -2.53 5.18 -10.37
CA GLY A 71 -3.21 6.29 -9.71
C GLY A 71 -2.41 6.89 -8.58
N THR A 72 -3.01 7.89 -7.95
CA THR A 72 -2.44 8.54 -6.78
C THR A 72 -3.13 8.02 -5.52
N TYR A 73 -2.34 7.68 -4.54
CA TYR A 73 -2.79 7.06 -3.29
C TYR A 73 -2.26 7.81 -2.08
N LYS A 74 -3.08 7.89 -1.05
CA LYS A 74 -2.63 8.27 0.28
C LYS A 74 -2.22 7.02 1.03
N LEU A 75 -0.95 6.97 1.42
CA LEU A 75 -0.38 5.91 2.22
C LEU A 75 -0.37 6.35 3.68
N SER A 76 -0.86 5.48 4.54
CA SER A 76 -0.75 5.64 5.99
C SER A 76 -0.28 4.33 6.61
N ALA A 77 0.67 4.42 7.52
CA ALA A 77 1.13 3.28 8.28
C ALA A 77 1.36 3.70 9.72
N PHE A 78 1.12 2.79 10.65
CA PHE A 78 1.41 3.05 12.05
C PHE A 78 1.85 1.79 12.76
N HIS A 79 2.60 1.98 13.85
CA HIS A 79 3.09 0.91 14.70
C HIS A 79 2.12 0.71 15.87
N ASP A 80 1.29 -0.30 15.78
CA ASP A 80 0.33 -0.67 16.82
C ASP A 80 1.03 -1.51 17.89
N GLU A 81 1.66 -0.85 18.85
CA GLU A 81 2.47 -1.51 19.88
C GLU A 81 1.63 -2.28 20.91
N ASN A 82 0.40 -1.85 21.16
CA ASN A 82 -0.48 -2.47 22.16
C ASN A 82 -1.54 -3.42 21.58
N GLY A 83 -1.59 -3.57 20.26
CA GLY A 83 -2.49 -4.52 19.62
C GLY A 83 -3.96 -4.14 19.61
N ASN A 84 -4.30 -2.86 19.77
CA ASN A 84 -5.70 -2.41 19.78
C ASN A 84 -6.26 -2.03 18.40
N TYR A 85 -5.45 -2.12 17.34
CA TYR A 85 -5.78 -1.79 15.95
C TYR A 85 -6.16 -0.33 15.70
N ASN A 86 -5.89 0.54 16.64
CA ASN A 86 -6.11 1.98 16.54
C ASN A 86 -4.83 2.72 16.85
N ILE A 87 -4.63 3.86 16.21
CA ILE A 87 -3.55 4.74 16.58
C ILE A 87 -3.93 5.46 17.89
N ASP A 88 -3.12 5.23 18.93
CA ASP A 88 -3.36 5.87 20.22
C ASP A 88 -2.89 7.31 20.18
N LYS A 89 -3.63 8.19 20.85
CA LYS A 89 -3.35 9.61 20.92
C LYS A 89 -3.35 10.05 22.37
N ASP A 90 -2.57 11.10 22.66
CA ASP A 90 -2.58 11.74 23.96
C ASP A 90 -3.80 12.67 24.11
N GLU A 91 -3.90 13.35 25.24
CA GLU A 91 -5.00 14.28 25.53
C GLU A 91 -5.10 15.45 24.55
N LYS A 92 -4.00 15.77 23.86
CA LYS A 92 -3.93 16.84 22.85
C LYS A 92 -4.22 16.36 21.44
N GLY A 93 -4.50 15.05 21.27
CA GLY A 93 -4.72 14.45 19.97
C GLY A 93 -3.43 14.12 19.20
N ILE A 94 -2.28 14.16 19.84
CA ILE A 94 -1.00 13.82 19.25
C ILE A 94 -0.81 12.30 19.34
N PRO A 95 -0.49 11.61 18.22
CA PRO A 95 -0.25 10.17 18.26
C PRO A 95 0.88 9.81 19.24
N THR A 96 0.67 8.78 20.04
CA THR A 96 1.68 8.24 20.97
C THR A 96 2.45 7.06 20.35
N GLU A 97 1.94 6.53 19.25
CA GLU A 97 2.57 5.46 18.48
C GLU A 97 3.24 6.01 17.23
N GLY A 98 4.18 5.25 16.66
CA GLY A 98 4.86 5.65 15.43
C GLY A 98 3.93 5.63 14.23
N PHE A 99 4.06 6.58 13.35
CA PHE A 99 3.25 6.66 12.14
C PHE A 99 4.01 7.30 10.99
N VAL A 100 3.51 7.09 9.77
CA VAL A 100 3.95 7.78 8.56
C VAL A 100 2.76 8.01 7.64
N LEU A 101 2.70 9.19 7.06
CA LEU A 101 1.72 9.57 6.06
C LEU A 101 2.46 10.05 4.82
N LYS A 102 2.06 9.56 3.65
CA LYS A 102 2.67 9.97 2.38
C LYS A 102 1.68 9.84 1.24
N THR A 103 1.80 10.72 0.25
CA THR A 103 1.12 10.59 -1.02
C THR A 103 2.06 9.92 -2.02
N ILE A 104 1.61 8.85 -2.65
CA ILE A 104 2.39 8.11 -3.64
C ILE A 104 1.66 8.05 -4.97
N THR A 105 2.41 7.99 -6.06
CA THR A 105 1.86 7.79 -7.40
C THR A 105 2.35 6.46 -7.95
N VAL A 106 1.41 5.61 -8.35
CA VAL A 106 1.69 4.31 -8.95
C VAL A 106 1.44 4.42 -10.45
N THR A 107 2.47 4.14 -11.25
CA THR A 107 2.39 4.17 -12.71
C THR A 107 3.08 2.95 -13.31
N ASP A 108 2.48 2.41 -14.36
CA ASP A 108 2.98 1.25 -15.08
C ASP A 108 4.34 1.50 -15.75
N SER A 109 4.61 2.74 -16.15
CA SER A 109 5.87 3.13 -16.79
C SER A 109 7.11 2.92 -15.91
N LYS A 110 6.93 2.69 -14.62
CA LYS A 110 7.99 2.39 -13.65
C LYS A 110 8.00 0.94 -13.19
N ALA A 111 7.21 0.07 -13.80
CA ALA A 111 7.11 -1.34 -13.42
C ALA A 111 8.43 -2.10 -13.58
N SER A 112 9.39 -1.57 -14.32
CA SER A 112 10.73 -2.16 -14.47
C SER A 112 11.69 -1.80 -13.34
N THR A 113 11.33 -0.86 -12.47
CA THR A 113 12.14 -0.52 -11.30
C THR A 113 11.51 -1.16 -10.08
N HIS A 114 12.06 -2.29 -9.69
CA HIS A 114 11.64 -3.02 -8.49
C HIS A 114 12.13 -2.37 -7.19
N GLU A 115 12.28 -1.05 -7.21
CA GLU A 115 12.71 -0.33 -6.03
C GLU A 115 11.55 -0.20 -5.04
N ALA A 116 11.81 -0.67 -3.81
CA ALA A 116 10.86 -0.49 -2.72
C ALA A 116 10.76 0.99 -2.34
N ILE A 117 9.54 1.44 -2.08
CA ILE A 117 9.33 2.75 -1.45
C ILE A 117 9.76 2.62 0.00
N LYS A 118 10.82 3.35 0.38
CA LYS A 118 11.35 3.34 1.73
C LYS A 118 10.76 4.49 2.53
N LEU A 119 10.12 4.15 3.65
CA LEU A 119 9.52 5.11 4.55
C LEU A 119 10.03 4.88 5.96
N GLU A 120 10.13 5.93 6.73
CA GLU A 120 10.56 5.88 8.11
C GLU A 120 9.44 6.31 9.04
N LEU A 121 9.18 5.51 10.08
CA LEU A 121 8.18 5.85 11.08
C LEU A 121 8.65 7.02 11.92
N PHE A 122 7.74 7.94 12.15
CA PHE A 122 7.92 9.05 13.06
C PHE A 122 7.26 8.74 14.40
N TYR A 123 8.03 8.86 15.47
CA TYR A 123 7.54 8.70 16.83
C TYR A 123 7.53 10.08 17.51
N PRO A 124 6.34 10.65 17.74
CA PRO A 124 6.28 11.94 18.42
C PRO A 124 6.88 11.85 19.83
N LEU A 125 7.62 12.89 20.21
CA LEU A 125 8.12 12.98 21.56
C LEU A 125 6.96 13.26 22.51
N THR A 126 6.67 12.31 23.37
CA THR A 126 5.76 12.55 24.50
C THR A 126 6.56 13.27 25.58
N ILE A 127 6.32 14.58 25.71
CA ILE A 127 6.84 15.35 26.83
C ILE A 127 6.04 14.96 28.05
N LYS A 128 6.65 14.24 28.94
CA LYS A 128 6.07 13.97 30.26
C LYS A 128 6.16 15.22 31.14
#